data_c073d30d336b39908a73d5abe974d37a
#
_entry.id   c073d30d336b39908a73d5abe974d37a
#
_cell.length_a   1.000
_cell.length_b   1.000
_cell.length_c   1.000
_cell.angle_alpha   90.00
_cell.angle_beta   90.00
_cell.angle_gamma   90.00
#
_symmetry.space_group_name_H-M   'P 1'
#
loop_
_entity.id
_entity.type
_entity.pdbx_description
1 polymer ?
#
loop_
_entity_poly.entity_id
_entity_poly.type
_entity_poly.pdbx_seq_one_letter_code
_entity_poly.pdbx_strand_id
1 'polypeptide(L)'
;LTVEHLDKYLPQNTTEIVSGGAVGVDKCAENFAREQKIAFTEFLPQYSLYGKRAALIRDALIADYADMVIAFWDGESHGTAYTVKCARELGKVVYIYVKADTDSSYVLLH
;
A
#
# COMPACT_ATOMS: atom_id res chain seq x y z
N LEU A 1 -12.72 2.47 2.94
CA LEU A 1 -12.08 1.16 2.87
C LEU A 1 -12.22 0.44 4.21
N THR A 2 -12.68 -0.78 4.20
CA THR A 2 -12.88 -1.60 5.39
C THR A 2 -12.12 -2.92 5.26
N VAL A 3 -12.08 -3.69 6.36
CA VAL A 3 -11.43 -5.00 6.37
C VAL A 3 -12.05 -5.93 5.33
N GLU A 4 -13.37 -5.92 5.19
CA GLU A 4 -14.06 -6.74 4.20
C GLU A 4 -13.67 -6.36 2.77
N HIS A 5 -13.43 -5.07 2.53
CA HIS A 5 -12.98 -4.61 1.22
C HIS A 5 -11.59 -5.16 0.89
N LEU A 6 -10.69 -5.21 1.87
CA LEU A 6 -9.35 -5.75 1.63
C LEU A 6 -9.38 -7.22 1.26
N ASP A 7 -10.23 -8.01 1.89
CA ASP A 7 -10.38 -9.43 1.56
C ASP A 7 -10.70 -9.63 0.08
N LYS A 8 -11.46 -8.70 -0.50
CA LYS A 8 -11.83 -8.73 -1.91
C LYS A 8 -10.65 -8.47 -2.85
N TYR A 9 -9.67 -7.67 -2.42
CA TYR A 9 -8.59 -7.21 -3.28
C TYR A 9 -7.28 -7.97 -3.11
N LEU A 10 -7.07 -8.66 -1.98
CA LEU A 10 -5.80 -9.32 -1.69
C LEU A 10 -5.80 -10.77 -2.16
N PRO A 11 -4.64 -11.27 -2.66
CA PRO A 11 -4.50 -12.68 -3.01
C PRO A 11 -4.68 -13.56 -1.79
N GLN A 12 -5.27 -14.75 -1.99
CA GLN A 12 -5.51 -15.69 -0.90
C GLN A 12 -4.22 -16.28 -0.34
N ASN A 13 -3.15 -16.29 -1.12
CA ASN A 13 -1.85 -16.81 -0.68
C ASN A 13 -0.95 -15.74 -0.04
N THR A 14 -1.52 -14.62 0.36
CA THR A 14 -0.78 -13.56 1.03
C THR A 14 -0.24 -14.04 2.37
N THR A 15 1.07 -13.89 2.59
CA THR A 15 1.72 -14.32 3.83
C THR A 15 2.17 -13.15 4.70
N GLU A 16 2.32 -11.97 4.10
CA GLU A 16 2.74 -10.78 4.83
C GLU A 16 2.14 -9.55 4.16
N ILE A 17 1.71 -8.60 4.97
CA ILE A 17 1.23 -7.30 4.49
C ILE A 17 2.21 -6.24 4.97
N VAL A 18 2.63 -5.38 4.05
CA VAL A 18 3.57 -4.30 4.32
C VAL A 18 2.86 -2.97 4.04
N SER A 19 3.00 -2.02 4.94
CA SER A 19 2.35 -0.73 4.81
C SER A 19 3.28 0.40 5.23
N GLY A 20 3.01 1.59 4.73
CA GLY A 20 3.84 2.76 4.97
C GLY A 20 3.27 3.79 5.93
N GLY A 21 2.17 3.49 6.61
CA GLY A 21 1.58 4.41 7.57
C GLY A 21 0.58 5.39 6.96
N ALA A 22 0.02 5.09 5.80
CA ALA A 22 -1.03 5.92 5.21
C ALA A 22 -2.29 5.84 6.08
N VAL A 23 -2.80 7.00 6.50
CA VAL A 23 -3.99 7.05 7.35
C VAL A 23 -5.17 6.38 6.64
N GLY A 24 -5.90 5.56 7.36
CA GLY A 24 -7.05 4.83 6.84
C GLY A 24 -6.67 3.49 6.24
N VAL A 25 -5.91 3.49 5.16
CA VAL A 25 -5.49 2.25 4.49
C VAL A 25 -4.57 1.44 5.38
N ASP A 26 -3.62 2.09 6.05
CA ASP A 26 -2.68 1.44 6.94
C ASP A 26 -3.40 0.73 8.09
N LYS A 27 -4.32 1.43 8.73
CA LYS A 27 -5.08 0.87 9.85
C LYS A 27 -5.96 -0.30 9.39
N CYS A 28 -6.56 -0.18 8.23
CA CYS A 28 -7.38 -1.22 7.63
C CYS A 28 -6.54 -2.46 7.32
N ALA A 29 -5.34 -2.27 6.77
CA ALA A 29 -4.41 -3.37 6.47
C ALA A 29 -3.95 -4.07 7.74
N GLU A 30 -3.64 -3.31 8.79
CA GLU A 30 -3.25 -3.86 10.09
C GLU A 30 -4.36 -4.71 10.69
N ASN A 31 -5.59 -4.21 10.68
CA ASN A 31 -6.73 -4.94 11.22
C ASN A 31 -7.00 -6.23 10.42
N PHE A 32 -6.91 -6.15 9.09
CA PHE A 32 -7.08 -7.31 8.22
C PHE A 32 -6.03 -8.38 8.52
N ALA A 33 -4.75 -7.97 8.62
CA ALA A 33 -3.67 -8.89 8.91
C ALA A 33 -3.88 -9.59 10.24
N ARG A 34 -4.31 -8.85 11.27
CA ARG A 34 -4.58 -9.42 12.58
C ARG A 34 -5.72 -10.44 12.54
N GLU A 35 -6.81 -10.12 11.86
CA GLU A 35 -7.95 -11.03 11.75
C GLU A 35 -7.63 -12.30 10.98
N GLN A 36 -6.82 -12.18 9.93
CA GLN A 36 -6.43 -13.30 9.08
C GLN A 36 -5.19 -14.02 9.58
N LYS A 37 -4.59 -13.56 10.66
CA LYS A 37 -3.34 -14.11 11.23
C LYS A 37 -2.20 -14.09 10.21
N ILE A 38 -2.10 -12.98 9.46
CA ILE A 38 -1.05 -12.73 8.49
C ILE A 38 -0.05 -11.77 9.13
N ALA A 39 1.23 -11.96 8.86
CA ALA A 39 2.27 -11.06 9.35
C ALA A 39 2.05 -9.64 8.80
N PHE A 40 2.29 -8.64 9.65
CA PHE A 40 2.14 -7.24 9.27
C PHE A 40 3.43 -6.48 9.61
N THR A 41 3.99 -5.80 8.61
CA THR A 41 5.20 -5.01 8.76
C THR A 41 4.92 -3.57 8.32
N GLU A 42 5.24 -2.61 9.19
CA GLU A 42 5.05 -1.20 8.88
C GLU A 42 6.42 -0.54 8.71
N PHE A 43 6.62 0.10 7.55
CA PHE A 43 7.82 0.87 7.28
C PHE A 43 7.54 2.34 7.58
N LEU A 44 8.08 2.81 8.70
CA LEU A 44 7.90 4.21 9.11
C LEU A 44 9.02 5.07 8.55
N PRO A 45 8.73 6.32 8.17
CA PRO A 45 9.76 7.22 7.68
C PRO A 45 10.71 7.61 8.82
N GLN A 46 12.02 7.47 8.59
CA GLN A 46 13.04 7.76 9.59
C GLN A 46 13.56 9.19 9.42
N TYR A 47 12.76 10.16 9.87
CA TYR A 47 13.07 11.57 9.69
C TYR A 47 14.38 11.99 10.35
N SER A 48 14.71 11.41 11.50
CA SER A 48 15.97 11.72 12.19
C SER A 48 17.20 11.30 11.40
N LEU A 49 17.05 10.30 10.51
CA LEU A 49 18.16 9.77 9.72
C LEU A 49 18.21 10.40 8.32
N TYR A 50 17.06 10.63 7.69
CA TYR A 50 16.99 11.03 6.28
C TYR A 50 16.36 12.41 6.06
N GLY A 51 15.86 13.06 7.11
CA GLY A 51 15.26 14.38 7.00
C GLY A 51 14.06 14.40 6.06
N LYS A 52 14.02 15.40 5.19
CA LYS A 52 12.86 15.60 4.28
C LYS A 52 12.67 14.46 3.28
N ARG A 53 13.69 13.66 3.06
CA ARG A 53 13.66 12.54 2.10
C ARG A 53 13.14 11.25 2.73
N ALA A 54 12.87 11.24 4.03
CA ALA A 54 12.52 10.04 4.75
C ALA A 54 11.32 9.30 4.18
N ALA A 55 10.27 10.05 3.82
CA ALA A 55 9.04 9.44 3.27
C ALA A 55 9.29 8.78 1.92
N LEU A 56 10.08 9.41 1.05
CA LEU A 56 10.43 8.83 -0.26
C LEU A 56 11.28 7.60 -0.12
N ILE A 57 12.26 7.63 0.80
CA ILE A 57 13.12 6.48 1.07
C ILE A 57 12.28 5.31 1.60
N ARG A 58 11.35 5.58 2.53
CA ARG A 58 10.42 4.57 3.04
C ARG A 58 9.60 3.94 1.92
N ASP A 59 9.07 4.76 1.00
CA ASP A 59 8.27 4.28 -0.11
C ASP A 59 9.08 3.39 -1.06
N ALA A 60 10.33 3.75 -1.32
CA ALA A 60 11.22 2.94 -2.14
C ALA A 60 11.54 1.60 -1.47
N LEU A 61 11.72 1.58 -0.14
CA LEU A 61 11.97 0.36 0.61
C LEU A 61 10.76 -0.58 0.56
N ILE A 62 9.55 -0.05 0.65
CA ILE A 62 8.33 -0.85 0.52
C ILE A 62 8.29 -1.50 -0.86
N ALA A 63 8.53 -0.74 -1.91
CA ALA A 63 8.49 -1.25 -3.28
C ALA A 63 9.53 -2.36 -3.50
N ASP A 64 10.71 -2.21 -2.91
CA ASP A 64 11.78 -3.20 -3.01
C ASP A 64 11.46 -4.48 -2.21
N TYR A 65 10.90 -4.32 -1.03
CA TYR A 65 10.59 -5.43 -0.13
C TYR A 65 9.41 -6.27 -0.61
N ALA A 66 8.36 -5.63 -1.11
CA ALA A 66 7.12 -6.32 -1.49
C ALA A 66 7.29 -7.11 -2.79
N ASP A 67 6.58 -8.22 -2.89
CA ASP A 67 6.49 -8.99 -4.14
C ASP A 67 5.43 -8.39 -5.07
N MET A 68 4.39 -7.80 -4.49
CA MET A 68 3.28 -7.19 -5.22
C MET A 68 2.85 -5.93 -4.48
N VAL A 69 2.53 -4.89 -5.22
CA VAL A 69 2.02 -3.65 -4.66
C VAL A 69 0.56 -3.47 -5.07
N ILE A 70 -0.29 -3.23 -4.08
CA ILE A 70 -1.69 -2.90 -4.32
C ILE A 70 -1.90 -1.49 -3.75
N ALA A 71 -2.20 -0.56 -4.63
CA ALA A 71 -2.35 0.84 -4.27
C ALA A 71 -3.82 1.26 -4.33
N PHE A 72 -4.31 1.84 -3.24
CA PHE A 72 -5.63 2.48 -3.20
C PHE A 72 -5.37 3.98 -3.26
N TRP A 73 -5.59 4.57 -4.42
CA TRP A 73 -5.11 5.91 -4.74
C TRP A 73 -6.26 6.87 -4.96
N ASP A 74 -6.10 8.10 -4.49
CA ASP A 74 -7.07 9.17 -4.67
C ASP A 74 -6.86 9.96 -5.98
N GLY A 75 -5.83 9.59 -6.74
CA GLY A 75 -5.46 10.27 -7.98
C GLY A 75 -4.52 11.45 -7.78
N GLU A 76 -4.23 11.83 -6.55
CA GLU A 76 -3.47 13.05 -6.24
C GLU A 76 -2.25 12.80 -5.36
N SER A 77 -2.26 11.75 -4.52
CA SER A 77 -1.17 11.49 -3.57
C SER A 77 0.15 11.22 -4.29
N HIS A 78 1.15 12.04 -4.00
CA HIS A 78 2.48 11.90 -4.57
C HIS A 78 3.22 10.68 -4.01
N GLY A 79 3.00 10.36 -2.73
CA GLY A 79 3.65 9.21 -2.10
C GLY A 79 3.22 7.90 -2.74
N THR A 80 1.92 7.72 -2.96
CA THR A 80 1.39 6.52 -3.62
C THR A 80 1.93 6.42 -5.05
N ALA A 81 1.93 7.54 -5.78
CA ALA A 81 2.45 7.56 -7.15
C ALA A 81 3.94 7.18 -7.18
N TYR A 82 4.72 7.64 -6.23
CA TYR A 82 6.15 7.33 -6.15
C TYR A 82 6.38 5.85 -5.84
N THR A 83 5.64 5.29 -4.90
CA THR A 83 5.75 3.86 -4.56
C THR A 83 5.43 3.00 -5.79
N VAL A 84 4.38 3.34 -6.51
CA VAL A 84 3.98 2.64 -7.74
C VAL A 84 5.10 2.73 -8.79
N LYS A 85 5.66 3.91 -8.97
CA LYS A 85 6.76 4.11 -9.93
C LYS A 85 7.95 3.24 -9.57
N CYS A 86 8.37 3.23 -8.32
CA CYS A 86 9.50 2.42 -7.86
C CYS A 86 9.24 0.93 -8.09
N ALA A 87 8.04 0.46 -7.75
CA ALA A 87 7.68 -0.95 -7.92
C ALA A 87 7.71 -1.36 -9.39
N ARG A 88 7.20 -0.51 -10.28
CA ARG A 88 7.22 -0.78 -11.72
C ARG A 88 8.63 -0.83 -12.26
N GLU A 89 9.50 0.07 -11.83
CA GLU A 89 10.91 0.08 -12.25
C GLU A 89 11.65 -1.19 -11.81
N LEU A 90 11.21 -1.78 -10.68
CA LEU A 90 11.78 -3.03 -10.17
C LEU A 90 11.13 -4.27 -10.77
N GLY A 91 10.19 -4.11 -11.68
CA GLY A 91 9.51 -5.22 -12.34
C GLY A 91 8.49 -5.93 -11.45
N LYS A 92 8.04 -5.30 -10.39
CA LYS A 92 7.02 -5.87 -9.50
C LYS A 92 5.64 -5.79 -10.12
N VAL A 93 4.75 -6.69 -9.68
CA VAL A 93 3.33 -6.63 -10.06
C VAL A 93 2.67 -5.50 -9.28
N VAL A 94 1.95 -4.62 -9.98
CA VAL A 94 1.29 -3.47 -9.37
C VAL A 94 -0.16 -3.40 -9.82
N TYR A 95 -1.07 -3.31 -8.86
CA TYR A 95 -2.48 -3.03 -9.10
C TYR A 95 -2.84 -1.71 -8.45
N ILE A 96 -3.50 -0.84 -9.20
CA ILE A 96 -3.92 0.47 -8.71
C ILE A 96 -5.44 0.55 -8.74
N TYR A 97 -6.04 0.83 -7.59
CA TYR A 97 -7.47 1.00 -7.45
C TYR A 97 -7.77 2.45 -7.10
N VAL A 98 -8.66 3.08 -7.88
CA VAL A 98 -9.07 4.46 -7.68
C VAL A 98 -10.52 4.45 -7.22
N LYS A 99 -10.83 5.27 -6.21
CA LYS A 99 -12.19 5.34 -5.67
C LYS A 99 -13.17 5.83 -6.74
N ALA A 100 -14.28 5.12 -6.90
CA ALA A 100 -15.32 5.52 -7.82
C ALA A 100 -16.10 6.72 -7.27
N ASP A 101 -16.49 7.66 -8.15
CA ASP A 101 -17.18 8.88 -7.74
C ASP A 101 -18.58 8.64 -7.21
N THR A 102 -19.24 7.58 -7.65
CA THR A 102 -20.66 7.35 -7.39
C THR A 102 -20.94 6.46 -6.18
N ASP A 103 -19.93 5.75 -5.68
CA ASP A 103 -20.07 4.90 -4.49
C ASP A 103 -18.73 4.80 -3.78
N SER A 104 -18.62 3.92 -2.76
CA SER A 104 -17.38 3.74 -2.02
C SER A 104 -16.50 2.62 -2.56
N SER A 105 -16.82 2.08 -3.73
CA SER A 105 -16.02 1.03 -4.36
C SER A 105 -14.77 1.60 -5.01
N TYR A 106 -13.74 0.78 -5.11
CA TYR A 106 -12.53 1.10 -5.85
C TYR A 106 -12.56 0.41 -7.20
N VAL A 107 -12.06 1.10 -8.22
CA VAL A 107 -12.00 0.60 -9.59
C VAL A 107 -10.54 0.40 -9.99
N LEU A 108 -10.24 -0.76 -10.60
CA LEU A 108 -8.88 -1.03 -11.07
C LEU A 108 -8.52 -0.08 -12.22
N LEU A 109 -7.40 0.60 -12.07
CA LEU A 109 -6.84 1.50 -13.07
C LEU A 109 -5.74 0.76 -13.83
N HIS A 110 -5.91 0.66 -15.11
CA HIS A 110 -4.94 -0.03 -16.00
C HIS A 110 -3.89 0.93 -16.54
#